data_aef49522ce461cef35eaf0fc502f2978
#
_entry.id   aef49522ce461cef35eaf0fc502f2978
#
_cell.length_a   1.000
_cell.length_b   1.000
_cell.length_c   1.000
_cell.angle_alpha   90.00
_cell.angle_beta   90.00
_cell.angle_gamma   90.00
#
_symmetry.space_group_name_H-M   'P 1'
#
loop_
_entity.id
_entity.type
_entity.pdbx_description
1 polymer ?
#
loop_
_entity_poly.entity_id
_entity_poly.type
_entity_poly.pdbx_seq_one_letter_code
_entity_poly.pdbx_strand_id
1 'polypeptide(L)'
;MKDKSVKPICVIAARGGSKGVPNKNIRKLGDIPLIAHSIKTAISSNLFSSVIVSTENSKIAKISKQYGADVPFLRPKKLATDNASMTDVLLHTITELRKLDYNFDTIVNRDCTVPFIDKKDIQGAIRKYYSKSCNLVCGVYKQHHNPYFNMMEITKGGYMDFSKKLKKQITGRQNSPIVYQLNGLFVLNVENFLKTKKFYSTKIIPYEISVEHGFMIDTEFEFQIAEMVTKKRIKLK
;
A
#
# COMPACT_ATOMS: atom_id res chain seq x y z
N MET A 1 -25.12 -5.07 -5.11
CA MET A 1 -24.34 -5.90 -4.13
C MET A 1 -22.98 -6.14 -4.73
N LYS A 2 -21.92 -6.20 -3.90
CA LYS A 2 -20.59 -6.58 -4.39
C LYS A 2 -20.59 -8.06 -4.72
N ASP A 3 -20.18 -8.42 -5.94
CA ASP A 3 -20.11 -9.83 -6.36
C ASP A 3 -18.92 -10.50 -5.68
N LYS A 4 -19.18 -11.59 -4.95
CA LYS A 4 -18.15 -12.39 -4.31
C LYS A 4 -17.69 -13.58 -5.18
N SER A 5 -18.33 -13.81 -6.30
CA SER A 5 -18.02 -14.94 -7.20
C SER A 5 -16.71 -14.70 -7.97
N VAL A 6 -16.39 -13.43 -8.23
CA VAL A 6 -15.16 -13.02 -8.92
C VAL A 6 -14.08 -12.72 -7.87
N LYS A 7 -12.98 -13.48 -7.89
CA LYS A 7 -11.83 -13.18 -7.03
C LYS A 7 -11.22 -11.83 -7.40
N PRO A 8 -10.84 -11.00 -6.41
CA PRO A 8 -10.11 -9.77 -6.69
C PRO A 8 -8.76 -10.05 -7.36
N ILE A 9 -8.20 -9.04 -8.01
CA ILE A 9 -6.80 -9.03 -8.41
C ILE A 9 -5.96 -8.27 -7.38
N CYS A 10 -4.69 -8.69 -7.21
CA CYS A 10 -3.70 -7.92 -6.47
C CYS A 10 -2.88 -7.09 -7.44
N VAL A 11 -2.76 -5.78 -7.20
CA VAL A 11 -1.90 -4.87 -7.96
C VAL A 11 -0.77 -4.38 -7.07
N ILE A 12 0.47 -4.59 -7.50
CA ILE A 12 1.68 -4.11 -6.84
C ILE A 12 2.35 -3.10 -7.78
N ALA A 13 2.28 -1.82 -7.43
CA ALA A 13 2.94 -0.77 -8.19
C ALA A 13 4.40 -0.61 -7.71
N ALA A 14 5.36 -0.78 -8.63
CA ALA A 14 6.77 -0.67 -8.31
C ALA A 14 7.52 0.11 -9.40
N ARG A 15 8.14 1.25 -9.05
CA ARG A 15 8.95 2.04 -9.97
C ARG A 15 10.45 1.78 -9.78
N GLY A 16 11.25 2.01 -10.81
CA GLY A 16 12.71 1.85 -10.77
C GLY A 16 13.43 2.97 -10.00
N GLY A 17 12.90 4.19 -10.06
CA GLY A 17 13.51 5.38 -9.45
C GLY A 17 13.08 5.59 -8.00
N SER A 18 13.75 4.97 -7.03
CA SER A 18 13.53 5.23 -5.59
C SER A 18 14.58 6.21 -5.06
N LYS A 19 14.14 7.35 -4.50
CA LYS A 19 15.04 8.40 -4.00
C LYS A 19 15.63 8.09 -2.62
N GLY A 20 14.82 7.65 -1.67
CA GLY A 20 15.25 7.42 -0.30
C GLY A 20 16.14 6.18 -0.12
N VAL A 21 15.92 5.14 -0.93
CA VAL A 21 16.74 3.92 -0.95
C VAL A 21 16.99 3.54 -2.41
N PRO A 22 18.23 3.62 -2.92
CA PRO A 22 18.54 3.26 -4.30
C PRO A 22 18.14 1.82 -4.63
N ASN A 23 17.47 1.64 -5.77
CA ASN A 23 16.96 0.34 -6.22
C ASN A 23 16.08 -0.40 -5.19
N LYS A 24 15.39 0.32 -4.31
CA LYS A 24 14.63 -0.20 -3.17
C LYS A 24 13.86 -1.47 -3.48
N ASN A 25 13.08 -1.48 -4.55
CA ASN A 25 12.17 -2.57 -4.88
C ASN A 25 12.87 -3.89 -5.23
N ILE A 26 14.08 -3.83 -5.74
CA ILE A 26 14.89 -5.01 -6.11
C ILE A 26 16.06 -5.26 -5.16
N ARG A 27 16.29 -4.38 -4.20
CA ARG A 27 17.28 -4.60 -3.13
C ARG A 27 16.81 -5.76 -2.25
N LYS A 28 17.75 -6.62 -1.87
CA LYS A 28 17.45 -7.76 -0.99
C LYS A 28 17.11 -7.30 0.41
N LEU A 29 16.00 -7.79 0.91
CA LEU A 29 15.61 -7.76 2.31
C LEU A 29 15.63 -9.21 2.82
N GLY A 30 16.62 -9.55 3.62
CA GLY A 30 17.00 -10.96 3.84
C GLY A 30 17.52 -11.59 2.55
N ASP A 31 16.99 -12.76 2.19
CA ASP A 31 17.49 -13.55 1.04
C ASP A 31 16.82 -13.20 -0.30
N ILE A 32 15.73 -12.42 -0.28
CA ILE A 32 14.93 -12.14 -1.47
C ILE A 32 14.74 -10.63 -1.71
N PRO A 33 14.50 -10.18 -2.96
CA PRO A 33 14.19 -8.79 -3.26
C PRO A 33 12.99 -8.27 -2.48
N LEU A 34 12.98 -6.98 -2.12
CA LEU A 34 11.90 -6.36 -1.35
C LEU A 34 10.52 -6.63 -1.99
N ILE A 35 10.39 -6.43 -3.29
CA ILE A 35 9.12 -6.68 -4.00
C ILE A 35 8.64 -8.13 -3.90
N ALA A 36 9.58 -9.08 -3.80
CA ALA A 36 9.26 -10.50 -3.73
C ALA A 36 8.51 -10.89 -2.45
N HIS A 37 8.70 -10.15 -1.34
CA HIS A 37 7.92 -10.37 -0.11
C HIS A 37 6.43 -10.14 -0.37
N SER A 38 6.08 -9.04 -1.04
CA SER A 38 4.70 -8.72 -1.38
C SER A 38 4.10 -9.70 -2.36
N ILE A 39 4.85 -10.10 -3.40
CA ILE A 39 4.41 -11.07 -4.40
C ILE A 39 4.14 -12.44 -3.75
N LYS A 40 5.12 -12.97 -2.99
CA LYS A 40 4.97 -14.28 -2.34
C LYS A 40 3.80 -14.33 -1.36
N THR A 41 3.61 -13.28 -0.55
CA THR A 41 2.47 -13.21 0.37
C THR A 41 1.14 -13.16 -0.39
N ALA A 42 1.05 -12.38 -1.47
CA ALA A 42 -0.16 -12.31 -2.28
C ALA A 42 -0.49 -13.66 -2.90
N ILE A 43 0.47 -14.33 -3.55
CA ILE A 43 0.28 -15.63 -4.19
C ILE A 43 -0.08 -16.70 -3.16
N SER A 44 0.68 -16.80 -2.06
CA SER A 44 0.44 -17.83 -1.02
C SER A 44 -0.86 -17.64 -0.24
N SER A 45 -1.50 -16.47 -0.37
CA SER A 45 -2.81 -16.22 0.23
C SER A 45 -3.94 -16.98 -0.45
N ASN A 46 -3.81 -17.31 -1.74
CA ASN A 46 -4.84 -17.91 -2.61
C ASN A 46 -6.12 -17.06 -2.74
N LEU A 47 -6.04 -15.75 -2.43
CA LEU A 47 -7.19 -14.84 -2.41
C LEU A 47 -7.45 -14.16 -3.76
N PHE A 48 -6.51 -14.23 -4.69
CA PHE A 48 -6.50 -13.48 -5.93
C PHE A 48 -6.67 -14.39 -7.15
N SER A 49 -7.32 -13.86 -8.20
CA SER A 49 -7.30 -14.50 -9.54
C SER A 49 -5.95 -14.28 -10.21
N SER A 50 -5.31 -13.12 -9.99
CA SER A 50 -3.97 -12.80 -10.51
C SER A 50 -3.25 -11.82 -9.57
N VAL A 51 -1.92 -11.91 -9.55
CA VAL A 51 -1.03 -10.96 -8.86
C VAL A 51 -0.25 -10.19 -9.92
N ILE A 52 -0.61 -8.94 -10.12
CA ILE A 52 -0.11 -8.07 -11.18
C ILE A 52 0.96 -7.13 -10.63
N VAL A 53 2.10 -7.02 -11.29
CA VAL A 53 3.07 -5.96 -11.02
C VAL A 53 3.05 -4.93 -12.14
N SER A 54 2.73 -3.66 -11.76
CA SER A 54 2.76 -2.51 -12.66
C SER A 54 4.08 -1.78 -12.50
N THR A 55 4.94 -1.84 -13.51
CA THR A 55 6.28 -1.21 -13.51
C THR A 55 6.67 -0.74 -14.91
N GLU A 56 7.52 0.30 -14.99
CA GLU A 56 8.18 0.75 -16.21
C GLU A 56 9.57 0.10 -16.38
N ASN A 57 10.07 -0.55 -15.32
CA ASN A 57 11.45 -1.02 -15.25
C ASN A 57 11.55 -2.50 -15.60
N SER A 58 12.29 -2.83 -16.66
CA SER A 58 12.46 -4.21 -17.16
C SER A 58 13.12 -5.15 -16.15
N LYS A 59 14.03 -4.65 -15.28
CA LYS A 59 14.64 -5.47 -14.23
C LYS A 59 13.62 -5.85 -13.16
N ILE A 60 12.78 -4.88 -12.72
CA ILE A 60 11.69 -5.16 -11.78
C ILE A 60 10.71 -6.14 -12.41
N ALA A 61 10.33 -5.95 -13.67
CA ALA A 61 9.44 -6.85 -14.40
C ALA A 61 9.99 -8.29 -14.45
N LYS A 62 11.27 -8.44 -14.80
CA LYS A 62 11.95 -9.76 -14.85
C LYS A 62 11.93 -10.45 -13.47
N ILE A 63 12.32 -9.73 -12.43
CA ILE A 63 12.33 -10.25 -11.05
C ILE A 63 10.91 -10.62 -10.63
N SER A 64 9.92 -9.78 -10.87
CA SER A 64 8.54 -10.04 -10.49
C SER A 64 7.99 -11.33 -11.11
N LYS A 65 8.28 -11.55 -12.41
CA LYS A 65 7.92 -12.81 -13.11
C LYS A 65 8.62 -14.03 -12.50
N GLN A 66 9.89 -13.91 -12.10
CA GLN A 66 10.63 -15.01 -11.44
C GLN A 66 9.99 -15.41 -10.10
N TYR A 67 9.30 -14.48 -9.42
CA TYR A 67 8.58 -14.75 -8.17
C TYR A 67 7.08 -15.06 -8.38
N GLY A 68 6.65 -15.25 -9.64
CA GLY A 68 5.31 -15.74 -9.98
C GLY A 68 4.26 -14.66 -10.18
N ALA A 69 4.62 -13.38 -10.23
CA ALA A 69 3.68 -12.32 -10.58
C ALA A 69 3.54 -12.16 -12.09
N ASP A 70 2.36 -11.76 -12.52
CA ASP A 70 2.11 -11.37 -13.91
C ASP A 70 2.59 -9.93 -14.13
N VAL A 71 3.29 -9.71 -15.26
CA VAL A 71 3.66 -8.39 -15.77
C VAL A 71 3.25 -8.34 -17.24
N PRO A 72 1.95 -8.17 -17.52
CA PRO A 72 1.42 -8.29 -18.88
C PRO A 72 1.75 -7.08 -19.76
N PHE A 73 2.14 -5.96 -19.17
CA PHE A 73 2.54 -4.72 -19.86
C PHE A 73 3.64 -4.00 -19.08
N LEU A 74 4.37 -3.11 -19.74
CA LEU A 74 5.21 -2.13 -19.08
C LEU A 74 4.48 -0.79 -18.98
N ARG A 75 4.48 -0.22 -17.79
CA ARG A 75 3.88 1.09 -17.52
C ARG A 75 4.66 2.19 -18.25
N PRO A 76 4.00 3.19 -18.86
CA PRO A 76 4.68 4.34 -19.45
C PRO A 76 5.54 5.08 -18.42
N LYS A 77 6.75 5.51 -18.82
CA LYS A 77 7.70 6.22 -17.94
C LYS A 77 7.09 7.45 -17.27
N LYS A 78 6.19 8.18 -17.93
CA LYS A 78 5.47 9.33 -17.36
C LYS A 78 4.67 9.00 -16.09
N LEU A 79 4.28 7.74 -15.91
CA LEU A 79 3.57 7.24 -14.72
C LEU A 79 4.52 6.67 -13.65
N ALA A 80 5.84 6.86 -13.82
CA ALA A 80 6.87 6.42 -12.87
C ALA A 80 7.66 7.59 -12.26
N THR A 81 7.25 8.82 -12.54
CA THR A 81 7.82 10.05 -11.98
C THR A 81 7.36 10.26 -10.54
N ASP A 82 8.00 11.19 -9.81
CA ASP A 82 7.58 11.56 -8.45
C ASP A 82 6.20 12.23 -8.41
N ASN A 83 5.79 12.85 -9.51
CA ASN A 83 4.49 13.53 -9.64
C ASN A 83 3.37 12.58 -10.12
N ALA A 84 3.69 11.35 -10.49
CA ALA A 84 2.68 10.39 -10.92
C ALA A 84 1.83 9.93 -9.74
N SER A 85 0.53 10.18 -9.82
CA SER A 85 -0.40 9.77 -8.77
C SER A 85 -0.69 8.28 -8.80
N MET A 86 -1.00 7.67 -7.64
CA MET A 86 -1.50 6.28 -7.60
C MET A 86 -2.81 6.14 -8.39
N THR A 87 -3.61 7.20 -8.47
CA THR A 87 -4.82 7.24 -9.31
C THR A 87 -4.49 6.96 -10.77
N ASP A 88 -3.52 7.68 -11.35
CA ASP A 88 -3.13 7.50 -12.75
C ASP A 88 -2.52 6.14 -13.02
N VAL A 89 -1.72 5.63 -12.07
CA VAL A 89 -1.13 4.29 -12.15
C VAL A 89 -2.22 3.21 -12.19
N LEU A 90 -3.22 3.29 -11.33
CA LEU A 90 -4.32 2.32 -11.29
C LEU A 90 -5.26 2.47 -12.49
N LEU A 91 -5.57 3.69 -12.93
CA LEU A 91 -6.35 3.91 -14.16
C LEU A 91 -5.69 3.24 -15.37
N HIS A 92 -4.39 3.45 -15.55
CA HIS A 92 -3.62 2.79 -16.60
C HIS A 92 -3.66 1.28 -16.43
N THR A 93 -3.39 0.77 -15.22
CA THR A 93 -3.36 -0.67 -14.95
C THR A 93 -4.70 -1.33 -15.26
N ILE A 94 -5.81 -0.74 -14.82
CA ILE A 94 -7.17 -1.26 -15.10
C ILE A 94 -7.44 -1.26 -16.61
N THR A 95 -7.09 -0.17 -17.29
CA THR A 95 -7.29 -0.05 -18.75
C THR A 95 -6.54 -1.15 -19.52
N GLU A 96 -5.26 -1.35 -19.21
CA GLU A 96 -4.46 -2.37 -19.90
C GLU A 96 -4.92 -3.79 -19.58
N LEU A 97 -5.30 -4.06 -18.31
CA LEU A 97 -5.82 -5.39 -17.95
C LEU A 97 -7.15 -5.70 -18.62
N ARG A 98 -8.05 -4.71 -18.76
CA ARG A 98 -9.32 -4.89 -19.49
C ARG A 98 -9.12 -5.16 -20.97
N LYS A 99 -8.12 -4.53 -21.61
CA LYS A 99 -7.75 -4.84 -23.02
C LYS A 99 -7.21 -6.26 -23.21
N LEU A 100 -6.74 -6.87 -22.14
CA LEU A 100 -6.20 -8.24 -22.09
C LEU A 100 -7.22 -9.24 -21.50
N ASP A 101 -8.50 -8.86 -21.46
CA ASP A 101 -9.64 -9.69 -21.03
C ASP A 101 -9.56 -10.21 -19.58
N TYR A 102 -8.82 -9.52 -18.71
CA TYR A 102 -8.86 -9.81 -17.27
C TYR A 102 -10.22 -9.46 -16.69
N ASN A 103 -10.86 -10.43 -16.05
CA ASN A 103 -12.16 -10.24 -15.38
C ASN A 103 -11.98 -9.97 -13.89
N PHE A 104 -12.33 -8.77 -13.42
CA PHE A 104 -12.27 -8.35 -12.02
C PHE A 104 -13.16 -7.13 -11.76
N ASP A 105 -13.73 -7.07 -10.58
CA ASP A 105 -14.52 -5.92 -10.07
C ASP A 105 -13.86 -5.25 -8.86
N THR A 106 -12.90 -5.93 -8.25
CA THR A 106 -12.22 -5.51 -7.02
C THR A 106 -10.71 -5.61 -7.19
N ILE A 107 -10.02 -4.56 -6.77
CA ILE A 107 -8.55 -4.52 -6.71
C ILE A 107 -8.12 -4.47 -5.25
N VAL A 108 -7.11 -5.25 -4.92
CA VAL A 108 -6.27 -5.06 -3.74
C VAL A 108 -4.96 -4.43 -4.20
N ASN A 109 -4.83 -3.11 -3.99
CA ASN A 109 -3.55 -2.44 -4.21
C ASN A 109 -2.66 -2.64 -2.99
N ARG A 110 -1.45 -3.10 -3.23
CA ARG A 110 -0.46 -3.37 -2.20
C ARG A 110 0.86 -2.70 -2.52
N ASP A 111 1.35 -1.88 -1.59
CA ASP A 111 2.65 -1.25 -1.74
C ASP A 111 3.76 -2.26 -1.43
N CYS A 112 4.75 -2.35 -2.32
CA CYS A 112 5.91 -3.21 -2.11
C CYS A 112 6.83 -2.73 -1.00
N THR A 113 6.71 -1.46 -0.57
CA THR A 113 7.47 -0.86 0.53
C THR A 113 7.01 -1.32 1.92
N VAL A 114 5.93 -2.08 2.01
CA VAL A 114 5.40 -2.64 3.26
C VAL A 114 5.48 -4.18 3.23
N PRO A 115 6.68 -4.75 3.45
CA PRO A 115 6.95 -6.16 3.19
C PRO A 115 6.28 -7.12 4.18
N PHE A 116 5.93 -6.66 5.37
CA PHE A 116 5.52 -7.53 6.47
C PHE A 116 4.01 -7.79 6.58
N ILE A 117 3.19 -7.15 5.74
CA ILE A 117 1.76 -7.46 5.63
C ILE A 117 1.60 -8.94 5.30
N ASP A 118 0.86 -9.67 6.11
CA ASP A 118 0.66 -11.10 5.95
C ASP A 118 -0.68 -11.46 5.26
N LYS A 119 -0.90 -12.76 5.04
CA LYS A 119 -2.12 -13.24 4.41
C LYS A 119 -3.38 -13.00 5.25
N LYS A 120 -3.28 -12.95 6.60
CA LYS A 120 -4.42 -12.69 7.47
C LYS A 120 -4.86 -11.23 7.39
N ASP A 121 -3.91 -10.31 7.27
CA ASP A 121 -4.18 -8.88 7.06
C ASP A 121 -4.92 -8.68 5.73
N ILE A 122 -4.42 -9.29 4.64
CA ILE A 122 -5.06 -9.21 3.32
C ILE A 122 -6.49 -9.78 3.38
N GLN A 123 -6.65 -10.97 3.95
CA GLN A 123 -7.95 -11.64 4.07
C GLN A 123 -8.93 -10.82 4.92
N GLY A 124 -8.45 -10.23 6.02
CA GLY A 124 -9.26 -9.39 6.90
C GLY A 124 -9.73 -8.11 6.21
N ALA A 125 -8.85 -7.44 5.46
CA ALA A 125 -9.20 -6.25 4.69
C ALA A 125 -10.24 -6.56 3.60
N ILE A 126 -10.07 -7.67 2.86
CA ILE A 126 -11.02 -8.13 1.84
C ILE A 126 -12.37 -8.48 2.48
N ARG A 127 -12.39 -9.22 3.58
CA ARG A 127 -13.63 -9.54 4.31
C ARG A 127 -14.35 -8.27 4.76
N LYS A 128 -13.61 -7.31 5.32
CA LYS A 128 -14.18 -6.02 5.74
C LYS A 128 -14.77 -5.26 4.57
N TYR A 129 -14.09 -5.26 3.43
CA TYR A 129 -14.60 -4.63 2.20
C TYR A 129 -15.93 -5.22 1.75
N TYR A 130 -16.07 -6.55 1.71
CA TYR A 130 -17.32 -7.20 1.30
C TYR A 130 -18.43 -7.13 2.36
N SER A 131 -18.10 -6.99 3.64
CA SER A 131 -19.09 -6.91 4.72
C SER A 131 -19.69 -5.53 4.94
N LYS A 132 -19.10 -4.48 4.35
CA LYS A 132 -19.50 -3.09 4.57
C LYS A 132 -19.84 -2.37 3.27
N SER A 133 -20.79 -1.46 3.32
CA SER A 133 -21.09 -0.54 2.22
C SER A 133 -20.03 0.57 2.18
N CYS A 134 -18.90 0.28 1.51
CA CYS A 134 -17.77 1.21 1.37
C CYS A 134 -17.21 1.19 -0.05
N ASN A 135 -16.50 2.26 -0.42
CA ASN A 135 -15.82 2.38 -1.70
C ASN A 135 -14.35 1.94 -1.61
N LEU A 136 -13.77 2.10 -0.43
CA LEU A 136 -12.36 1.80 -0.17
C LEU A 136 -12.21 1.29 1.27
N VAL A 137 -11.45 0.22 1.44
CA VAL A 137 -10.87 -0.16 2.73
C VAL A 137 -9.39 0.18 2.70
N CYS A 138 -8.92 0.93 3.70
CA CYS A 138 -7.50 1.26 3.89
C CYS A 138 -6.94 0.44 5.04
N GLY A 139 -5.87 -0.28 4.81
CA GLY A 139 -5.03 -0.80 5.88
C GLY A 139 -4.39 0.37 6.64
N VAL A 140 -4.46 0.32 7.95
CA VAL A 140 -3.99 1.40 8.83
C VAL A 140 -3.42 0.84 10.13
N TYR A 141 -2.59 1.64 10.81
CA TYR A 141 -2.29 1.43 12.22
C TYR A 141 -2.38 2.74 13.01
N LYS A 142 -2.64 2.64 14.32
CA LYS A 142 -2.67 3.82 15.20
C LYS A 142 -1.30 4.43 15.28
N GLN A 143 -1.22 5.75 15.01
CA GLN A 143 0.03 6.47 15.02
C GLN A 143 0.21 7.23 16.34
N HIS A 144 1.47 7.21 16.84
CA HIS A 144 1.86 8.00 18.00
C HIS A 144 2.16 9.47 17.64
N HIS A 145 2.58 9.73 16.41
CA HIS A 145 2.70 11.08 15.87
C HIS A 145 1.32 11.62 15.58
N ASN A 146 0.94 12.68 16.26
CA ASN A 146 -0.43 13.16 16.29
C ASN A 146 -0.47 14.67 15.98
N PRO A 147 -1.18 15.11 14.93
CA PRO A 147 -1.22 16.51 14.51
C PRO A 147 -1.88 17.44 15.54
N TYR A 148 -2.61 16.88 16.50
CA TYR A 148 -3.24 17.65 17.58
C TYR A 148 -2.37 17.75 18.84
N PHE A 149 -1.25 17.00 18.91
CA PHE A 149 -0.52 16.89 20.18
C PHE A 149 1.01 17.04 20.06
N ASN A 150 1.65 16.45 19.04
CA ASN A 150 3.11 16.44 18.93
C ASN A 150 3.64 16.62 17.49
N MET A 151 2.79 17.06 16.56
CA MET A 151 3.21 17.49 15.23
C MET A 151 2.89 18.95 15.02
N MET A 152 3.87 19.73 14.55
CA MET A 152 3.77 21.16 14.35
C MET A 152 4.18 21.56 12.94
N GLU A 153 3.65 22.66 12.47
CA GLU A 153 4.00 23.31 11.21
C GLU A 153 4.57 24.70 11.47
N ILE A 154 5.45 25.17 10.58
CA ILE A 154 5.99 26.53 10.64
C ILE A 154 4.94 27.49 10.05
N THR A 155 4.53 28.47 10.85
CA THR A 155 3.60 29.53 10.43
C THR A 155 4.30 30.55 9.53
N LYS A 156 3.52 31.42 8.87
CA LYS A 156 4.06 32.50 8.03
C LYS A 156 4.99 33.46 8.82
N GLY A 157 4.83 33.55 10.13
CA GLY A 157 5.67 34.37 11.02
C GLY A 157 6.96 33.68 11.48
N GLY A 158 7.23 32.43 11.03
CA GLY A 158 8.43 31.69 11.43
C GLY A 158 8.31 30.96 12.78
N TYR A 159 7.17 31.00 13.43
CA TYR A 159 6.90 30.31 14.69
C TYR A 159 6.28 28.92 14.41
N MET A 160 6.42 28.00 15.38
CA MET A 160 5.78 26.68 15.29
C MET A 160 4.39 26.72 15.93
N ASP A 161 3.45 26.00 15.30
CA ASP A 161 2.11 25.81 15.84
C ASP A 161 1.63 24.37 15.51
N PHE A 162 0.71 23.82 16.29
CA PHE A 162 0.18 22.47 16.03
C PHE A 162 -0.48 22.39 14.66
N SER A 163 -0.20 21.31 13.91
CA SER A 163 -0.76 21.08 12.56
C SER A 163 -2.29 21.04 12.57
N LYS A 164 -2.90 20.60 13.67
CA LYS A 164 -4.34 20.68 13.91
C LYS A 164 -4.64 21.15 15.32
N LYS A 165 -5.64 22.02 15.44
CA LYS A 165 -6.10 22.55 16.73
C LYS A 165 -7.45 21.97 17.12
N LEU A 166 -7.65 21.75 18.40
CA LEU A 166 -8.93 21.45 19.01
C LEU A 166 -9.49 22.69 19.69
N LYS A 167 -10.83 22.81 19.80
CA LYS A 167 -11.48 23.90 20.52
C LYS A 167 -11.04 23.97 21.99
N LYS A 168 -10.78 22.81 22.60
CA LYS A 168 -10.26 22.69 23.97
C LYS A 168 -8.87 22.08 23.90
N GLN A 169 -7.91 22.71 24.56
CA GLN A 169 -6.54 22.21 24.66
C GLN A 169 -6.53 20.86 25.39
N ILE A 170 -5.77 19.91 24.87
CA ILE A 170 -5.59 18.58 25.46
C ILE A 170 -4.32 18.57 26.31
N THR A 171 -4.41 17.94 27.48
CA THR A 171 -3.33 17.86 28.46
C THR A 171 -2.48 16.60 28.34
N GLY A 172 -2.89 15.65 27.53
CA GLY A 172 -2.18 14.38 27.37
C GLY A 172 -2.54 13.65 26.09
N ARG A 173 -1.61 12.79 25.62
CA ARG A 173 -1.76 12.01 24.39
C ARG A 173 -3.01 11.13 24.41
N GLN A 174 -3.36 10.54 25.54
CA GLN A 174 -4.54 9.70 25.70
C GLN A 174 -5.86 10.43 25.45
N ASN A 175 -5.87 11.75 25.53
CA ASN A 175 -7.04 12.62 25.30
C ASN A 175 -7.08 13.16 23.85
N SER A 176 -6.07 12.81 23.04
CA SER A 176 -6.01 13.22 21.63
C SER A 176 -6.93 12.36 20.78
N PRO A 177 -7.55 12.91 19.72
CA PRO A 177 -8.23 12.11 18.71
C PRO A 177 -7.30 11.04 18.15
N ILE A 178 -7.84 9.84 17.95
CA ILE A 178 -7.05 8.75 17.32
C ILE A 178 -6.71 9.15 15.88
N VAL A 179 -5.45 9.03 15.53
CA VAL A 179 -4.93 9.27 14.17
C VAL A 179 -4.36 7.96 13.64
N TYR A 180 -4.72 7.67 12.41
CA TYR A 180 -4.24 6.49 11.71
C TYR A 180 -3.24 6.85 10.62
N GLN A 181 -2.19 6.05 10.50
CA GLN A 181 -1.29 6.06 9.35
C GLN A 181 -1.72 4.99 8.35
N LEU A 182 -1.75 5.36 7.07
CA LEU A 182 -1.96 4.42 5.97
C LEU A 182 -0.73 3.53 5.81
N ASN A 183 -0.95 2.26 5.51
CA ASN A 183 0.12 1.26 5.45
C ASN A 183 0.24 0.51 4.14
N GLY A 184 -0.26 1.08 3.04
CA GLY A 184 -0.04 0.51 1.71
C GLY A 184 -0.86 -0.75 1.38
N LEU A 185 -1.92 -1.04 2.13
CA LEU A 185 -2.92 -2.07 1.82
C LEU A 185 -4.27 -1.42 1.56
N PHE A 186 -4.80 -1.56 0.35
CA PHE A 186 -6.05 -0.93 -0.05
C PHE A 186 -6.94 -1.91 -0.81
N VAL A 187 -8.22 -1.95 -0.48
CA VAL A 187 -9.22 -2.74 -1.22
C VAL A 187 -10.26 -1.80 -1.79
N LEU A 188 -10.39 -1.75 -3.11
CA LEU A 188 -11.26 -0.79 -3.80
C LEU A 188 -12.16 -1.44 -4.84
N ASN A 189 -13.33 -0.80 -5.07
CA ASN A 189 -14.24 -1.14 -6.15
C ASN A 189 -13.80 -0.48 -7.46
N VAL A 190 -13.65 -1.27 -8.52
CA VAL A 190 -13.17 -0.82 -9.82
C VAL A 190 -14.14 0.17 -10.46
N GLU A 191 -15.44 -0.15 -10.50
CA GLU A 191 -16.44 0.71 -11.15
C GLU A 191 -16.57 2.07 -10.46
N ASN A 192 -16.59 2.07 -9.10
CA ASN A 192 -16.61 3.32 -8.35
C ASN A 192 -15.33 4.13 -8.59
N PHE A 193 -14.17 3.47 -8.65
CA PHE A 193 -12.91 4.13 -8.91
C PHE A 193 -12.87 4.75 -10.33
N LEU A 194 -13.31 4.03 -11.35
CA LEU A 194 -13.37 4.54 -12.72
C LEU A 194 -14.34 5.72 -12.86
N LYS A 195 -15.48 5.66 -12.16
CA LYS A 195 -16.48 6.74 -12.14
C LYS A 195 -15.95 8.01 -11.47
N THR A 196 -15.28 7.87 -10.34
CA THR A 196 -14.82 9.02 -9.53
C THR A 196 -13.46 9.53 -9.94
N LYS A 197 -12.63 8.68 -10.53
CA LYS A 197 -11.20 8.92 -10.81
C LYS A 197 -10.45 9.46 -9.58
N LYS A 198 -10.86 9.00 -8.38
CA LYS A 198 -10.24 9.39 -7.10
C LYS A 198 -9.89 8.15 -6.31
N PHE A 199 -8.61 8.00 -5.97
CA PHE A 199 -8.16 6.91 -5.09
C PHE A 199 -8.80 7.04 -3.71
N TYR A 200 -8.69 8.21 -3.09
CA TYR A 200 -9.40 8.55 -1.87
C TYR A 200 -10.71 9.26 -2.20
N SER A 201 -11.79 8.48 -2.32
CA SER A 201 -13.15 8.99 -2.55
C SER A 201 -13.91 9.13 -1.22
N THR A 202 -15.22 8.87 -1.22
CA THR A 202 -16.07 8.84 -0.02
C THR A 202 -16.22 7.41 0.51
N LYS A 203 -16.76 7.26 1.73
CA LYS A 203 -17.03 5.96 2.37
C LYS A 203 -15.76 5.09 2.48
N ILE A 204 -14.69 5.69 3.02
CA ILE A 204 -13.43 5.01 3.33
C ILE A 204 -13.54 4.38 4.71
N ILE A 205 -13.17 3.11 4.83
CA ILE A 205 -13.19 2.37 6.10
C ILE A 205 -11.78 1.92 6.45
N PRO A 206 -11.31 2.15 7.70
CA PRO A 206 -10.02 1.63 8.14
C PRO A 206 -10.09 0.13 8.43
N TYR A 207 -9.03 -0.58 8.08
CA TYR A 207 -8.73 -1.94 8.56
C TYR A 207 -7.43 -1.87 9.35
N GLU A 208 -7.54 -2.00 10.68
CA GLU A 208 -6.37 -1.86 11.57
C GLU A 208 -5.52 -3.12 11.50
N ILE A 209 -4.21 -2.94 11.28
CA ILE A 209 -3.18 -3.97 11.37
C ILE A 209 -2.12 -3.55 12.38
N SER A 210 -1.25 -4.46 12.79
CA SER A 210 -0.17 -4.13 13.72
C SER A 210 0.84 -3.16 13.10
N VAL A 211 1.51 -2.38 13.93
CA VAL A 211 2.60 -1.47 13.51
C VAL A 211 3.72 -2.27 12.80
N GLU A 212 4.02 -3.48 13.30
CA GLU A 212 5.05 -4.35 12.71
C GLU A 212 4.70 -4.79 11.28
N HIS A 213 3.43 -5.17 11.04
CA HIS A 213 2.96 -5.55 9.71
C HIS A 213 2.84 -4.35 8.78
N GLY A 214 2.45 -3.20 9.32
CA GLY A 214 2.32 -1.95 8.58
C GLY A 214 3.61 -1.14 8.41
N PHE A 215 4.75 -1.67 8.86
CA PHE A 215 6.03 -0.96 8.78
C PHE A 215 6.41 -0.68 7.33
N MET A 216 6.56 0.61 7.01
CA MET A 216 6.89 1.10 5.67
C MET A 216 8.37 1.44 5.58
N ILE A 217 8.97 1.14 4.44
CA ILE A 217 10.38 1.41 4.15
C ILE A 217 10.46 2.54 3.14
N ASP A 218 10.89 3.75 3.57
CA ASP A 218 11.09 4.90 2.70
C ASP A 218 12.53 5.47 2.79
N THR A 219 13.22 5.21 3.89
CA THR A 219 14.58 5.66 4.15
C THR A 219 15.54 4.49 4.34
N GLU A 220 16.85 4.76 4.26
CA GLU A 220 17.89 3.76 4.53
C GLU A 220 17.82 3.23 5.97
N PHE A 221 17.50 4.10 6.93
CA PHE A 221 17.33 3.72 8.33
C PHE A 221 16.18 2.72 8.52
N GLU A 222 15.04 2.96 7.87
CA GLU A 222 13.91 2.03 7.90
C GLU A 222 14.24 0.71 7.21
N PHE A 223 15.05 0.75 6.14
CA PHE A 223 15.54 -0.47 5.49
C PHE A 223 16.38 -1.31 6.43
N GLN A 224 17.30 -0.70 7.19
CA GLN A 224 18.12 -1.38 8.21
C GLN A 224 17.25 -1.99 9.31
N ILE A 225 16.25 -1.26 9.81
CA ILE A 225 15.28 -1.80 10.78
C ILE A 225 14.57 -3.03 10.19
N ALA A 226 14.11 -2.95 8.93
CA ALA A 226 13.46 -4.07 8.27
C ALA A 226 14.39 -5.29 8.13
N GLU A 227 15.68 -5.09 7.86
CA GLU A 227 16.67 -6.18 7.84
C GLU A 227 16.82 -6.86 9.21
N MET A 228 16.86 -6.08 10.29
CA MET A 228 16.93 -6.62 11.66
C MET A 228 15.67 -7.45 11.99
N VAL A 229 14.49 -6.95 11.65
CA VAL A 229 13.21 -7.66 11.84
C VAL A 229 13.18 -8.95 11.03
N THR A 230 13.65 -8.92 9.78
CA THR A 230 13.69 -10.09 8.90
C THR A 230 14.62 -11.15 9.45
N LYS A 231 15.81 -10.79 9.91
CA LYS A 231 16.79 -11.71 10.53
C LYS A 231 16.21 -12.38 11.79
N LYS A 232 15.48 -11.62 12.62
CA LYS A 232 14.81 -12.15 13.82
C LYS A 232 13.70 -13.14 13.45
N ARG A 233 12.88 -12.84 12.44
CA ARG A 233 11.81 -13.72 11.95
C ARG A 233 12.34 -15.04 11.35
N ILE A 234 13.51 -15.02 10.71
CA ILE A 234 14.14 -16.21 10.17
C ILE A 234 14.63 -17.13 11.31
N LYS A 235 15.16 -16.55 12.40
CA LYS A 235 15.64 -17.33 13.56
C LYS A 235 14.53 -17.96 14.40
N LEU A 236 13.29 -17.50 14.28
CA LEU A 236 12.13 -17.98 15.04
C LEU A 236 11.26 -19.01 14.27
N LYS A 237 11.67 -19.34 13.05
CA LYS A 237 11.08 -20.43 12.24
C LYS A 237 11.95 -21.68 12.31
#